data_34dd97f17117aa886b1145f1abd118f7
#
_entry.id   34dd97f17117aa886b1145f1abd118f7
#
_cell.length_a   1.000
_cell.length_b   1.000
_cell.length_c   1.000
_cell.angle_alpha   90.00
_cell.angle_beta   90.00
_cell.angle_gamma   90.00
#
_symmetry.space_group_name_H-M   'P 1'
#
loop_
_entity.id
_entity.type
_entity.pdbx_description
1 polymer ?
#
loop_
_entity_poly.entity_id
_entity_poly.type
_entity_poly.pdbx_seq_one_letter_code
_entity_poly.pdbx_strand_id
1 'polypeptide(L)'
;MTPQEVVVADAQRNGKPPGPIMGGIAQAIDNKGAKVLHDGKSVVIIEPIEKSKKDFQVHLFTADSPIGLVRSVRNMVAQIQQMPGLERVYGDAKDPQVIQMLRTAGVAVQKSDKPKFTWMAKA
;
A
#
# COMPACT_ATOMS: atom_id res chain seq x y z
N MET A 1 -5.29 12.83 11.26
CA MET A 1 -3.84 12.95 10.97
C MET A 1 -3.64 13.25 9.48
N THR A 2 -2.62 13.99 9.14
CA THR A 2 -2.21 14.16 7.74
C THR A 2 -1.55 12.88 7.22
N PRO A 3 -1.47 12.66 5.89
CA PRO A 3 -0.74 11.52 5.33
C PRO A 3 0.70 11.45 5.84
N GLN A 4 1.39 12.58 5.96
CA GLN A 4 2.76 12.64 6.47
C GLN A 4 2.84 12.16 7.92
N GLU A 5 1.92 12.59 8.77
CA GLU A 5 1.87 12.16 10.17
C GLU A 5 1.63 10.65 10.30
N VAL A 6 0.78 10.07 9.45
CA VAL A 6 0.52 8.63 9.42
C VAL A 6 1.79 7.86 9.07
N VAL A 7 2.52 8.29 8.04
CA VAL A 7 3.78 7.65 7.62
C VAL A 7 4.83 7.73 8.73
N VAL A 8 4.95 8.87 9.38
CA VAL A 8 5.89 9.06 10.50
C VAL A 8 5.53 8.14 11.66
N ALA A 9 4.25 8.07 12.04
CA ALA A 9 3.80 7.21 13.14
C ALA A 9 4.06 5.73 12.84
N ASP A 10 3.80 5.28 11.62
CA ASP A 10 4.07 3.91 11.18
C ASP A 10 5.56 3.59 11.25
N ALA A 11 6.41 4.48 10.73
CA ALA A 11 7.86 4.31 10.75
C ALA A 11 8.38 4.21 12.19
N GLN A 12 7.95 5.09 13.07
CA GLN A 12 8.36 5.09 14.47
C GLN A 12 7.95 3.81 15.20
N ARG A 13 6.73 3.33 14.95
CA ARG A 13 6.25 2.07 15.53
C ARG A 13 7.08 0.88 15.09
N ASN A 14 7.56 0.88 13.85
CA ASN A 14 8.39 -0.19 13.29
C ASN A 14 9.88 0.02 13.52
N GLY A 15 10.28 1.03 14.29
CA GLY A 15 11.67 1.30 14.60
C GLY A 15 12.50 1.77 13.41
N LYS A 16 11.86 2.39 12.41
CA LYS A 16 12.53 2.88 11.20
C LYS A 16 12.61 4.41 11.20
N PRO A 17 13.71 4.99 10.68
CA PRO A 17 13.79 6.44 10.56
C PRO A 17 12.79 6.94 9.50
N PRO A 18 11.95 7.94 9.82
CA PRO A 18 10.93 8.42 8.89
C PRO A 18 11.49 9.23 7.72
N GLY A 19 12.64 9.89 7.88
CA GLY A 19 13.20 10.75 6.85
C GLY A 19 13.43 10.07 5.50
N PRO A 20 14.18 8.94 5.45
CA PRO A 20 14.40 8.21 4.19
C PRO A 20 13.10 7.71 3.55
N ILE A 21 12.13 7.28 4.36
CA ILE A 21 10.82 6.82 3.88
C ILE A 21 10.08 7.98 3.21
N MET A 22 10.01 9.12 3.87
CA MET A 22 9.36 10.33 3.33
C MET A 22 10.03 10.80 2.04
N GLY A 23 11.37 10.77 1.99
CA GLY A 23 12.13 11.11 0.80
C GLY A 23 11.84 10.17 -0.37
N GLY A 24 11.75 8.87 -0.10
CA GLY A 24 11.42 7.87 -1.11
C GLY A 24 10.00 8.05 -1.67
N ILE A 25 9.04 8.37 -0.81
CA ILE A 25 7.65 8.65 -1.23
C ILE A 25 7.61 9.90 -2.12
N ALA A 26 8.27 10.99 -1.72
CA ALA A 26 8.31 12.21 -2.51
C ALA A 26 8.91 11.96 -3.90
N GLN A 27 10.01 11.21 -3.97
CA GLN A 27 10.62 10.81 -5.24
C GLN A 27 9.67 9.97 -6.11
N ALA A 28 8.95 9.02 -5.52
CA ALA A 28 8.01 8.17 -6.25
C ALA A 28 6.87 9.01 -6.85
N ILE A 29 6.35 9.97 -6.10
CA ILE A 29 5.30 10.88 -6.59
C ILE A 29 5.83 11.74 -7.75
N ASP A 30 7.01 12.33 -7.59
CA ASP A 30 7.57 13.28 -8.58
C ASP A 30 8.07 12.59 -9.85
N ASN A 31 8.70 11.41 -9.72
CA ASN A 31 9.45 10.78 -10.81
C ASN A 31 8.80 9.52 -11.38
N LYS A 32 7.92 8.84 -10.62
CA LYS A 32 7.35 7.54 -11.00
C LYS A 32 5.82 7.58 -11.16
N GLY A 33 5.21 8.72 -10.96
CA GLY A 33 3.76 8.85 -11.07
C GLY A 33 2.98 8.15 -9.96
N ALA A 34 3.58 7.99 -8.78
CA ALA A 34 2.90 7.38 -7.65
C ALA A 34 1.71 8.24 -7.19
N LYS A 35 0.66 7.57 -6.72
CA LYS A 35 -0.52 8.20 -6.17
C LYS A 35 -0.66 7.85 -4.69
N VAL A 36 -1.26 8.75 -3.94
CA VAL A 36 -1.49 8.60 -2.50
C VAL A 36 -2.97 8.47 -2.24
N LEU A 37 -3.38 7.38 -1.58
CA LEU A 37 -4.73 7.21 -1.05
C LEU A 37 -4.67 7.34 0.47
N HIS A 38 -5.65 7.99 1.06
CA HIS A 38 -5.61 8.36 2.47
C HIS A 38 -7.02 8.39 3.07
N ASP A 39 -7.18 7.86 4.29
CA ASP A 39 -8.45 7.87 5.01
C ASP A 39 -8.36 8.47 6.42
N GLY A 40 -7.31 9.24 6.73
CA GLY A 40 -7.11 9.87 8.03
C GLY A 40 -6.24 9.09 9.00
N LYS A 41 -6.20 7.76 8.91
CA LYS A 41 -5.39 6.90 9.79
C LYS A 41 -4.46 5.97 9.03
N SER A 42 -4.69 5.78 7.76
CA SER A 42 -3.88 4.91 6.90
C SER A 42 -3.61 5.59 5.57
N VAL A 43 -2.45 5.26 5.00
CA VAL A 43 -1.99 5.79 3.71
C VAL A 43 -1.55 4.62 2.86
N VAL A 44 -1.99 4.60 1.60
CA VAL A 44 -1.48 3.67 0.59
C VAL A 44 -0.81 4.47 -0.51
N ILE A 45 0.42 4.12 -0.81
CA ILE A 45 1.16 4.66 -1.95
C ILE A 45 1.06 3.62 -3.06
N ILE A 46 0.53 4.04 -4.21
CA ILE A 46 0.41 3.17 -5.40
C ILE A 46 1.32 3.73 -6.47
N GLU A 47 2.24 2.89 -6.96
CA GLU A 47 3.13 3.29 -8.04
C GLU A 47 3.21 2.23 -9.13
N PRO A 48 3.37 2.63 -10.41
CA PRO A 48 3.58 1.69 -11.50
C PRO A 48 4.85 0.87 -11.28
N ILE A 49 4.79 -0.44 -11.61
CA ILE A 49 5.97 -1.29 -11.58
C ILE A 49 6.71 -1.09 -12.90
N GLU A 50 7.93 -0.55 -12.81
CA GLU A 50 8.78 -0.24 -13.96
C GLU A 50 8.03 0.57 -15.01
N LYS A 51 7.96 0.07 -16.24
CA LYS A 51 7.25 0.72 -17.36
C LYS A 51 5.86 0.13 -17.61
N SER A 52 5.38 -0.74 -16.71
CA SER A 52 4.06 -1.34 -16.87
C SER A 52 2.96 -0.30 -16.69
N LYS A 53 1.93 -0.37 -17.54
CA LYS A 53 0.73 0.45 -17.42
C LYS A 53 -0.41 -0.26 -16.70
N LYS A 54 -0.21 -1.54 -16.35
CA LYS A 54 -1.25 -2.42 -15.80
C LYS A 54 -0.92 -2.94 -14.41
N ASP A 55 0.37 -3.08 -14.09
CA ASP A 55 0.86 -3.63 -12.86
C ASP A 55 1.36 -2.52 -11.95
N PHE A 56 0.87 -2.49 -10.71
CA PHE A 56 1.19 -1.47 -9.74
C PHE A 56 1.62 -2.12 -8.44
N GLN A 57 2.54 -1.50 -7.72
CA GLN A 57 2.89 -1.90 -6.37
C GLN A 57 2.25 -0.97 -5.34
N VAL A 58 1.93 -1.52 -4.18
CA VAL A 58 1.33 -0.77 -3.09
C VAL A 58 2.20 -0.84 -1.84
N HIS A 59 2.25 0.27 -1.11
CA HIS A 59 2.88 0.35 0.20
C HIS A 59 1.85 0.90 1.18
N LEU A 60 1.63 0.19 2.27
CA LEU A 60 0.66 0.57 3.30
C LEU A 60 1.39 1.12 4.53
N PHE A 61 0.95 2.27 4.98
CA PHE A 61 1.36 2.88 6.26
C PHE A 61 0.11 3.13 7.10
N THR A 62 0.18 2.81 8.38
CA THR A 62 -0.99 2.99 9.25
C THR A 62 -0.62 3.41 10.66
N ALA A 63 -1.45 4.27 11.24
CA ALA A 63 -1.44 4.61 12.65
C ALA A 63 -2.60 3.92 13.40
N ASP A 64 -3.35 3.05 12.72
CA ASP A 64 -4.58 2.45 13.25
C ASP A 64 -4.33 1.11 13.94
N SER A 65 -5.32 0.67 14.72
CA SER A 65 -5.39 -0.68 15.27
C SER A 65 -5.64 -1.71 14.15
N PRO A 66 -5.37 -3.01 14.38
CA PRO A 66 -5.65 -4.04 13.39
C PRO A 66 -7.11 -4.05 12.89
N ILE A 67 -8.08 -3.79 13.76
CA ILE A 67 -9.51 -3.76 13.38
C ILE A 67 -9.80 -2.56 12.48
N GLY A 68 -9.32 -1.38 12.86
CA GLY A 68 -9.48 -0.17 12.05
C GLY A 68 -8.76 -0.29 10.71
N LEU A 69 -7.62 -0.97 10.68
CA LEU A 69 -6.86 -1.20 9.46
C LEU A 69 -7.65 -2.01 8.42
N VAL A 70 -8.40 -3.04 8.84
CA VAL A 70 -9.26 -3.80 7.92
C VAL A 70 -10.27 -2.89 7.23
N ARG A 71 -10.90 -1.98 7.98
CA ARG A 71 -11.85 -1.01 7.43
C ARG A 71 -11.18 -0.06 6.44
N SER A 72 -10.01 0.46 6.79
CA SER A 72 -9.23 1.33 5.90
C SER A 72 -8.87 0.63 4.60
N VAL A 73 -8.41 -0.62 4.67
CA VAL A 73 -8.05 -1.40 3.49
C VAL A 73 -9.27 -1.63 2.59
N ARG A 74 -10.44 -1.93 3.15
CA ARG A 74 -11.68 -2.06 2.37
C ARG A 74 -12.01 -0.79 1.60
N ASN A 75 -11.90 0.37 2.25
CA ASN A 75 -12.16 1.66 1.61
C ASN A 75 -11.18 1.92 0.47
N MET A 76 -9.91 1.59 0.68
CA MET A 76 -8.85 1.80 -0.31
C MET A 76 -8.97 0.84 -1.49
N VAL A 77 -9.36 -0.42 -1.25
CA VAL A 77 -9.63 -1.40 -2.31
C VAL A 77 -10.71 -0.87 -3.26
N ALA A 78 -11.79 -0.30 -2.71
CA ALA A 78 -12.86 0.27 -3.53
C ALA A 78 -12.34 1.43 -4.41
N GLN A 79 -11.46 2.27 -3.88
CA GLN A 79 -10.85 3.35 -4.65
C GLN A 79 -9.90 2.83 -5.72
N ILE A 80 -9.09 1.82 -5.40
CA ILE A 80 -8.14 1.20 -6.32
C ILE A 80 -8.88 0.57 -7.50
N GLN A 81 -9.98 -0.12 -7.24
CA GLN A 81 -10.79 -0.77 -8.28
C GLN A 81 -11.37 0.21 -9.31
N GLN A 82 -11.50 1.48 -8.94
CA GLN A 82 -11.99 2.53 -9.84
C GLN A 82 -10.89 3.20 -10.64
N MET A 83 -9.62 2.87 -10.40
CA MET A 83 -8.49 3.49 -11.11
C MET A 83 -8.38 2.94 -12.52
N PRO A 84 -8.42 3.80 -13.57
CA PRO A 84 -8.33 3.33 -14.96
C PRO A 84 -6.97 2.72 -15.27
N GLY A 85 -6.97 1.62 -16.01
CA GLY A 85 -5.76 0.95 -16.49
C GLY A 85 -5.06 0.05 -15.48
N LEU A 86 -5.50 0.02 -14.23
CA LEU A 86 -4.91 -0.82 -13.20
C LEU A 86 -5.52 -2.22 -13.27
N GLU A 87 -4.71 -3.25 -13.52
CA GLU A 87 -5.16 -4.63 -13.60
C GLU A 87 -4.70 -5.50 -12.44
N ARG A 88 -3.47 -5.30 -11.98
CA ARG A 88 -2.87 -6.09 -10.91
C ARG A 88 -2.16 -5.20 -9.91
N VAL A 89 -2.22 -5.62 -8.66
CA VAL A 89 -1.58 -4.95 -7.53
C VAL A 89 -0.64 -5.92 -6.86
N TYR A 90 0.57 -5.45 -6.54
CA TYR A 90 1.61 -6.26 -5.92
C TYR A 90 2.04 -5.64 -4.60
N GLY A 91 2.37 -6.48 -3.65
CA GLY A 91 2.91 -6.02 -2.37
C GLY A 91 3.91 -7.00 -1.79
N ASP A 92 4.64 -6.52 -0.80
CA ASP A 92 5.60 -7.33 -0.04
C ASP A 92 5.15 -7.35 1.42
N ALA A 93 4.91 -8.54 1.95
CA ALA A 93 4.50 -8.74 3.33
C ALA A 93 5.24 -9.94 3.90
N LYS A 94 6.10 -9.69 4.88
CA LYS A 94 6.85 -10.75 5.59
C LYS A 94 6.02 -11.39 6.69
N ASP A 95 5.04 -10.66 7.22
CA ASP A 95 4.18 -11.13 8.30
C ASP A 95 2.93 -11.80 7.74
N PRO A 96 2.68 -13.10 8.05
CA PRO A 96 1.47 -13.78 7.63
C PRO A 96 0.18 -13.09 8.07
N GLN A 97 0.21 -12.34 9.16
CA GLN A 97 -0.96 -11.60 9.66
C GLN A 97 -1.39 -10.51 8.69
N VAL A 98 -0.46 -9.91 7.95
CA VAL A 98 -0.77 -8.91 6.92
C VAL A 98 -1.57 -9.55 5.79
N ILE A 99 -1.16 -10.73 5.34
CA ILE A 99 -1.88 -11.48 4.31
C ILE A 99 -3.29 -11.83 4.79
N GLN A 100 -3.42 -12.28 6.03
CA GLN A 100 -4.73 -12.62 6.60
C GLN A 100 -5.62 -11.39 6.70
N MET A 101 -5.07 -10.25 7.08
CA MET A 101 -5.79 -8.98 7.15
C MET A 101 -6.28 -8.56 5.77
N LEU A 102 -5.46 -8.68 4.74
CA LEU A 102 -5.85 -8.37 3.37
C LEU A 102 -7.01 -9.24 2.91
N ARG A 103 -6.97 -10.55 3.18
CA ARG A 103 -8.07 -11.47 2.86
C ARG A 103 -9.35 -11.12 3.62
N THR A 104 -9.24 -10.78 4.90
CA THR A 104 -10.37 -10.35 5.72
C THR A 104 -11.00 -9.07 5.15
N ALA A 105 -10.18 -8.18 4.59
CA ALA A 105 -10.65 -6.96 3.95
C ALA A 105 -11.24 -7.19 2.54
N GLY A 106 -11.27 -8.41 2.05
CA GLY A 106 -11.87 -8.76 0.77
C GLY A 106 -10.89 -8.76 -0.41
N VAL A 107 -9.59 -8.70 -0.14
CA VAL A 107 -8.56 -8.78 -1.19
C VAL A 107 -8.31 -10.24 -1.55
N ALA A 108 -8.45 -10.59 -2.83
CA ALA A 108 -8.18 -11.94 -3.34
C ALA A 108 -6.66 -12.14 -3.52
N VAL A 109 -5.96 -12.33 -2.41
CA VAL A 109 -4.51 -12.44 -2.37
C VAL A 109 -4.05 -13.77 -2.97
N GLN A 110 -3.11 -13.70 -3.89
CA GLN A 110 -2.43 -14.84 -4.51
C GLN A 110 -0.93 -14.71 -4.33
N LYS A 111 -0.21 -15.80 -4.55
CA LYS A 111 1.25 -15.76 -4.60
C LYS A 111 1.69 -14.94 -5.81
N SER A 112 2.67 -14.05 -5.61
CA SER A 112 3.19 -13.21 -6.69
C SER A 112 3.90 -14.04 -7.75
N ASP A 113 3.72 -13.65 -9.01
CA ASP A 113 4.52 -14.14 -10.15
C ASP A 113 5.80 -13.32 -10.37
N LYS A 114 6.00 -12.26 -9.57
CA LYS A 114 7.20 -11.41 -9.60
C LYS A 114 8.06 -11.66 -8.36
N PRO A 115 9.36 -11.99 -8.52
CA PRO A 115 10.23 -12.35 -7.39
C PRO A 115 10.40 -11.28 -6.31
N LYS A 116 10.24 -10.00 -6.66
CA LYS A 116 10.39 -8.89 -5.73
C LYS A 116 9.22 -8.75 -4.75
N PHE A 117 8.10 -9.40 -5.01
CA PHE A 117 6.88 -9.26 -4.23
C PHE A 117 6.45 -10.62 -3.68
N THR A 118 5.81 -10.60 -2.52
CA THR A 118 5.32 -11.83 -1.88
C THR A 118 3.89 -12.17 -2.29
N TRP A 119 3.09 -11.16 -2.64
CA TRP A 119 1.69 -11.37 -3.00
C TRP A 119 1.26 -10.48 -4.16
N MET A 120 0.17 -10.89 -4.81
CA MET A 120 -0.52 -10.09 -5.82
C MET A 120 -2.03 -10.28 -5.71
N ALA A 121 -2.77 -9.34 -6.27
CA ALA A 121 -4.22 -9.43 -6.41
C ALA A 121 -4.65 -8.75 -7.70
N LYS A 122 -5.68 -9.28 -8.35
CA LYS A 122 -6.33 -8.63 -9.48
C LYS A 122 -7.24 -7.52 -8.97
N ALA A 123 -7.17 -6.38 -9.62
CA ALA A 123 -8.03 -5.25 -9.26
C ALA A 123 -9.48 -5.46 -9.73
#